data_607efdf568e8d52532303d11e0712e35
#
_entry.id   607efdf568e8d52532303d11e0712e35
#
_cell.length_a   1.000
_cell.length_b   1.000
_cell.length_c   1.000
_cell.angle_alpha   90.00
_cell.angle_beta   90.00
_cell.angle_gamma   90.00
#
_symmetry.space_group_name_H-M   'P 1'
#
loop_
_entity.id
_entity.type
_entity.pdbx_description
1 polymer ?
#
loop_
_entity_poly.entity_id
_entity_poly.type
_entity_poly.pdbx_seq_one_letter_code
_entity_poly.pdbx_strand_id
1 'polypeptide(L)'
;MFLLDANAFMEASRLYYSFDIAPGFWNWLEDPSLAGQVASVQVIKDEITAGTGQLVTWAKALPPDFWLQETVDTVAAMTHLSTWAADSIRPYSQAAVNEFLDSADLRLIAHASAIGATVVTREQPGPESKKSVKVPEACDAAGVLWTDPFSAYRSLGLRLIT
;
A
#
# COMPACT_ATOMS: atom_id res chain seq x y z
N MET A 1 12.88 1.38 -1.25
CA MET A 1 11.70 2.16 -0.79
C MET A 1 10.55 1.20 -0.48
N PHE A 2 9.80 1.49 0.57
CA PHE A 2 8.59 0.76 0.95
C PHE A 2 7.34 1.60 0.61
N LEU A 3 6.34 0.98 0.00
CA LEU A 3 5.04 1.59 -0.26
C LEU A 3 3.97 0.95 0.62
N LEU A 4 3.35 1.75 1.49
CA LEU A 4 2.35 1.29 2.45
C LEU A 4 0.98 1.21 1.80
N ASP A 5 0.27 0.09 2.01
CA ASP A 5 -1.13 -0.05 1.61
C ASP A 5 -2.08 0.73 2.54
N ALA A 6 -3.34 0.86 2.15
CA ALA A 6 -4.34 1.57 2.95
C ALA A 6 -4.52 0.95 4.34
N ASN A 7 -4.51 -0.38 4.42
CA ASN A 7 -4.69 -1.08 5.68
C ASN A 7 -3.54 -0.86 6.65
N ALA A 8 -2.30 -0.65 6.18
CA ALA A 8 -1.18 -0.32 7.04
C ALA A 8 -1.47 0.94 7.88
N PHE A 9 -2.06 1.97 7.28
CA PHE A 9 -2.45 3.19 8.00
C PHE A 9 -3.68 2.96 8.88
N MET A 10 -4.71 2.33 8.34
CA MET A 10 -5.98 2.12 9.04
C MET A 10 -5.82 1.22 10.26
N GLU A 11 -5.11 0.12 10.13
CA GLU A 11 -4.85 -0.79 11.25
C GLU A 11 -3.90 -0.17 12.28
N ALA A 12 -2.88 0.58 11.83
CA ALA A 12 -2.01 1.31 12.75
C ALA A 12 -2.84 2.25 13.64
N SER A 13 -3.72 3.05 13.04
CA SER A 13 -4.52 4.02 13.79
C SER A 13 -5.55 3.38 14.72
N ARG A 14 -6.07 2.20 14.37
CA ARG A 14 -7.16 1.55 15.11
C ARG A 14 -6.69 0.50 16.10
N LEU A 15 -5.61 -0.22 15.79
CA LEU A 15 -5.23 -1.43 16.52
C LEU A 15 -3.86 -1.34 17.17
N TYR A 16 -2.82 -0.94 16.43
CA TYR A 16 -1.43 -1.11 16.89
C TYR A 16 -0.80 0.16 17.42
N TYR A 17 -1.08 1.30 16.81
CA TYR A 17 -0.41 2.57 17.07
C TYR A 17 -1.41 3.71 17.05
N SER A 18 -2.50 3.62 17.82
CA SER A 18 -3.47 4.72 17.90
C SER A 18 -2.76 6.02 18.30
N PHE A 19 -3.25 7.14 17.81
CA PHE A 19 -2.60 8.45 17.96
C PHE A 19 -2.42 8.87 19.43
N ASP A 20 -3.33 8.45 20.30
CA ASP A 20 -3.29 8.76 21.72
C ASP A 20 -2.34 7.87 22.50
N ILE A 21 -2.13 6.63 22.08
CA ILE A 21 -1.27 5.66 22.78
C ILE A 21 0.16 5.69 22.24
N ALA A 22 0.31 5.80 20.92
CA ALA A 22 1.60 5.70 20.25
C ALA A 22 1.84 6.86 19.26
N PRO A 23 1.79 8.13 19.70
CA PRO A 23 2.04 9.27 18.82
C PRO A 23 3.43 9.21 18.16
N GLY A 24 4.40 8.56 18.81
CA GLY A 24 5.75 8.38 18.29
C GLY A 24 5.81 7.64 16.95
N PHE A 25 4.87 6.74 16.67
CA PHE A 25 4.78 6.06 15.38
C PHE A 25 4.48 7.06 14.24
N TRP A 26 3.52 7.94 14.46
CA TRP A 26 3.11 8.93 13.47
C TRP A 26 4.17 10.01 13.26
N ASN A 27 4.78 10.48 14.35
CA ASN A 27 5.92 11.40 14.27
C ASN A 27 7.10 10.77 13.52
N TRP A 28 7.34 9.48 13.73
CA TRP A 28 8.38 8.75 13.00
C TRP A 28 8.11 8.70 11.49
N LEU A 29 6.86 8.46 11.07
CA LEU A 29 6.50 8.49 9.64
C LEU A 29 6.67 9.89 9.01
N GLU A 30 6.61 10.95 9.83
CA GLU A 30 6.83 12.33 9.39
C GLU A 30 8.33 12.71 9.37
N ASP A 31 9.20 11.85 9.90
CA ASP A 31 10.63 12.16 10.00
C ASP A 31 11.24 12.37 8.60
N PRO A 32 11.86 13.54 8.34
CA PRO A 32 12.50 13.79 7.06
C PRO A 32 13.58 12.78 6.67
N SER A 33 14.16 12.08 7.65
CA SER A 33 15.16 11.04 7.38
C SER A 33 14.57 9.83 6.64
N LEU A 34 13.25 9.64 6.69
CA LEU A 34 12.55 8.59 5.95
C LEU A 34 12.16 9.01 4.53
N ALA A 35 12.40 10.26 4.15
CA ALA A 35 12.09 10.73 2.80
C ALA A 35 12.80 9.85 1.75
N GLY A 36 12.04 9.35 0.78
CA GLY A 36 12.55 8.41 -0.22
C GLY A 36 12.69 6.96 0.26
N GLN A 37 12.40 6.65 1.52
CA GLN A 37 12.47 5.30 2.08
C GLN A 37 11.09 4.70 2.32
N VAL A 38 10.10 5.52 2.63
CA VAL A 38 8.70 5.13 2.82
C VAL A 38 7.79 6.15 2.17
N ALA A 39 6.74 5.66 1.53
CA ALA A 39 5.73 6.49 0.87
C ALA A 39 4.44 5.69 0.70
N SER A 40 3.46 6.31 0.07
CA SER A 40 2.27 5.66 -0.44
C SER A 40 1.83 6.34 -1.73
N VAL A 41 0.62 6.09 -2.18
CA VAL A 41 0.14 6.61 -3.46
C VAL A 41 -1.08 7.51 -3.26
N GLN A 42 -1.32 8.42 -4.21
CA GLN A 42 -2.38 9.43 -4.09
C GLN A 42 -3.76 8.81 -3.89
N VAL A 43 -4.07 7.71 -4.56
CA VAL A 43 -5.39 7.05 -4.41
C VAL A 43 -5.63 6.56 -2.99
N ILE A 44 -4.58 6.14 -2.27
CA ILE A 44 -4.69 5.74 -0.86
C ILE A 44 -4.94 6.97 0.02
N LYS A 45 -4.26 8.09 -0.25
CA LYS A 45 -4.59 9.35 0.42
C LYS A 45 -6.06 9.72 0.24
N ASP A 46 -6.56 9.60 -0.99
CA ASP A 46 -7.95 9.91 -1.31
C ASP A 46 -8.92 9.03 -0.54
N GLU A 47 -8.65 7.73 -0.42
CA GLU A 47 -9.45 6.82 0.41
C GLU A 47 -9.44 7.22 1.88
N ILE A 48 -8.26 7.49 2.45
CA ILE A 48 -8.13 7.90 3.84
C ILE A 48 -8.89 9.20 4.09
N THR A 49 -8.72 10.19 3.22
CA THR A 49 -9.28 11.53 3.41
C THR A 49 -10.75 11.65 3.04
N ALA A 50 -11.35 10.62 2.46
CA ALA A 50 -12.80 10.52 2.29
C ALA A 50 -13.54 10.32 3.62
N GLY A 51 -12.84 9.83 4.66
CA GLY A 51 -13.38 9.65 6.00
C GLY A 51 -13.22 10.89 6.89
N THR A 52 -13.26 10.66 8.19
CA THR A 52 -13.07 11.68 9.24
C THR A 52 -12.11 11.17 10.31
N GLY A 53 -11.61 12.07 11.14
CA GLY A 53 -10.79 11.74 12.31
C GLY A 53 -9.33 12.10 12.18
N GLN A 54 -8.53 11.68 13.17
CA GLN A 54 -7.12 12.04 13.28
C GLN A 54 -6.27 11.55 12.12
N LEU A 55 -6.55 10.35 11.60
CA LEU A 55 -5.83 9.81 10.44
C LEU A 55 -5.99 10.70 9.21
N VAL A 56 -7.19 11.24 9.00
CA VAL A 56 -7.46 12.17 7.88
C VAL A 56 -6.65 13.46 8.04
N THR A 57 -6.67 14.04 9.24
CA THR A 57 -5.91 15.25 9.54
C THR A 57 -4.42 15.03 9.34
N TRP A 58 -3.90 13.92 9.83
CA TRP A 58 -2.50 13.53 9.67
C TRP A 58 -2.13 13.36 8.19
N ALA A 59 -2.93 12.61 7.43
CA ALA A 59 -2.67 12.36 6.01
C ALA A 59 -2.64 13.65 5.17
N LYS A 60 -3.50 14.62 5.51
CA LYS A 60 -3.54 15.92 4.85
C LYS A 60 -2.33 16.80 5.17
N ALA A 61 -1.74 16.61 6.36
CA ALA A 61 -0.59 17.39 6.82
C ALA A 61 0.75 16.90 6.26
N LEU A 62 0.83 15.67 5.77
CA LEU A 62 2.06 15.12 5.19
C LEU A 62 2.49 15.90 3.94
N PRO A 63 3.81 15.99 3.67
CA PRO A 63 4.32 16.57 2.44
C PRO A 63 3.71 15.89 1.20
N PRO A 64 3.43 16.65 0.12
CA PRO A 64 2.82 16.09 -1.09
C PRO A 64 3.58 14.94 -1.72
N ASP A 65 4.90 14.93 -1.63
CA ASP A 65 5.78 13.91 -2.19
C ASP A 65 5.74 12.57 -1.43
N PHE A 66 5.11 12.51 -0.25
CA PHE A 66 4.78 11.25 0.40
C PHE A 66 3.74 10.44 -0.40
N TRP A 67 2.90 11.13 -1.16
CA TRP A 67 1.79 10.55 -1.93
C TRP A 67 2.14 10.57 -3.43
N LEU A 68 2.67 9.44 -3.92
CA LEU A 68 3.16 9.35 -5.29
C LEU A 68 2.03 9.50 -6.32
N GLN A 69 2.32 10.26 -7.37
CA GLN A 69 1.40 10.50 -8.48
C GLN A 69 1.61 9.49 -9.59
N GLU A 70 0.56 9.20 -10.36
CA GLU A 70 0.65 8.32 -11.52
C GLU A 70 1.59 8.90 -12.59
N THR A 71 2.34 8.00 -13.21
CA THR A 71 3.24 8.28 -14.33
C THR A 71 2.88 7.41 -15.52
N VAL A 72 3.51 7.64 -16.66
CA VAL A 72 3.35 6.77 -17.84
C VAL A 72 3.73 5.32 -17.50
N ASP A 73 4.78 5.13 -16.70
CA ASP A 73 5.23 3.79 -16.33
C ASP A 73 4.25 3.10 -15.37
N THR A 74 3.62 3.84 -14.45
CA THR A 74 2.59 3.27 -13.57
C THR A 74 1.35 2.87 -14.35
N VAL A 75 0.93 3.64 -15.35
CA VAL A 75 -0.20 3.30 -16.21
C VAL A 75 0.10 2.04 -17.03
N ALA A 76 1.30 1.91 -17.55
CA ALA A 76 1.74 0.70 -18.27
C ALA A 76 1.72 -0.53 -17.36
N ALA A 77 2.19 -0.40 -16.12
CA ALA A 77 2.15 -1.48 -15.13
C ALA A 77 0.71 -1.86 -14.75
N MET A 78 -0.19 -0.89 -14.62
CA MET A 78 -1.62 -1.14 -14.36
C MET A 78 -2.25 -1.95 -15.49
N THR A 79 -1.94 -1.62 -16.73
CA THR A 79 -2.43 -2.35 -17.91
C THR A 79 -1.93 -3.80 -17.89
N HIS A 80 -0.67 -4.01 -17.58
CA HIS A 80 -0.09 -5.36 -17.46
C HIS A 80 -0.77 -6.19 -16.38
N LEU A 81 -0.95 -5.63 -15.19
CA LEU A 81 -1.64 -6.30 -14.08
C LEU A 81 -3.11 -6.59 -14.38
N SER A 82 -3.79 -5.66 -15.05
CA SER A 82 -5.18 -5.85 -15.45
C SER A 82 -5.33 -7.01 -16.43
N THR A 83 -4.45 -7.11 -17.40
CA THR A 83 -4.40 -8.22 -18.36
C THR A 83 -4.12 -9.55 -17.64
N TRP A 84 -3.17 -9.55 -16.72
CA TRP A 84 -2.86 -10.75 -15.93
C TRP A 84 -4.07 -11.23 -15.11
N ALA A 85 -4.74 -10.34 -14.40
CA ALA A 85 -5.87 -10.71 -13.54
C ALA A 85 -7.06 -11.24 -14.35
N ALA A 86 -7.30 -10.68 -15.54
CA ALA A 86 -8.41 -11.05 -16.41
C ALA A 86 -8.13 -12.28 -17.27
N ASP A 87 -6.92 -12.82 -17.28
CA ASP A 87 -6.56 -13.99 -18.07
C ASP A 87 -7.39 -15.20 -17.63
N SER A 88 -7.99 -15.90 -18.60
CA SER A 88 -8.88 -17.05 -18.37
C SER A 88 -8.22 -18.22 -17.62
N ILE A 89 -6.89 -18.30 -17.61
CA ILE A 89 -6.16 -19.31 -16.82
C ILE A 89 -6.10 -18.98 -15.33
N ARG A 90 -6.48 -17.75 -14.95
CA ARG A 90 -6.53 -17.35 -13.54
C ARG A 90 -7.82 -17.84 -12.88
N PRO A 91 -7.77 -18.16 -11.57
CA PRO A 91 -8.91 -18.71 -10.87
C PRO A 91 -10.00 -17.68 -10.53
N TYR A 92 -9.77 -16.40 -10.83
CA TYR A 92 -10.60 -15.30 -10.34
C TYR A 92 -11.96 -15.21 -11.02
N SER A 93 -13.01 -14.98 -10.22
CA SER A 93 -14.33 -14.63 -10.74
C SER A 93 -14.27 -13.27 -11.44
N GLN A 94 -15.23 -12.99 -12.32
CA GLN A 94 -15.32 -11.69 -12.97
C GLN A 94 -15.50 -10.55 -11.94
N ALA A 95 -16.28 -10.82 -10.87
CA ALA A 95 -16.45 -9.85 -9.79
C ALA A 95 -15.13 -9.54 -9.07
N ALA A 96 -14.30 -10.57 -8.82
CA ALA A 96 -12.98 -10.38 -8.21
C ALA A 96 -12.05 -9.55 -9.10
N VAL A 97 -12.05 -9.80 -10.40
CA VAL A 97 -11.29 -9.01 -11.38
C VAL A 97 -11.74 -7.56 -11.38
N ASN A 98 -13.04 -7.32 -11.45
CA ASN A 98 -13.59 -5.96 -11.46
C ASN A 98 -13.24 -5.19 -10.19
N GLU A 99 -13.33 -5.85 -9.02
CA GLU A 99 -12.94 -5.26 -7.74
C GLU A 99 -11.45 -4.87 -7.73
N PHE A 100 -10.59 -5.76 -8.22
CA PHE A 100 -9.16 -5.49 -8.30
C PHE A 100 -8.84 -4.31 -9.23
N LEU A 101 -9.50 -4.23 -10.38
CA LEU A 101 -9.29 -3.15 -11.35
C LEU A 101 -9.66 -1.77 -10.78
N ASP A 102 -10.62 -1.72 -9.88
CA ASP A 102 -11.04 -0.48 -9.20
C ASP A 102 -10.26 -0.19 -7.92
N SER A 103 -9.46 -1.14 -7.44
CA SER A 103 -8.82 -1.05 -6.12
C SER A 103 -7.62 -0.12 -6.11
N ALA A 104 -7.34 0.43 -4.93
CA ALA A 104 -6.07 1.11 -4.65
C ALA A 104 -4.88 0.15 -4.73
N ASP A 105 -5.08 -1.14 -4.47
CA ASP A 105 -4.02 -2.16 -4.50
C ASP A 105 -3.40 -2.28 -5.88
N LEU A 106 -4.21 -2.29 -6.94
CA LEU A 106 -3.70 -2.29 -8.31
C LEU A 106 -2.73 -1.14 -8.55
N ARG A 107 -3.11 0.06 -8.13
CA ARG A 107 -2.31 1.27 -8.31
C ARG A 107 -1.05 1.24 -7.47
N LEU A 108 -1.15 0.78 -6.22
CA LEU A 108 0.00 0.63 -5.32
C LEU A 108 1.06 -0.32 -5.92
N ILE A 109 0.63 -1.49 -6.38
CA ILE A 109 1.51 -2.49 -6.97
C ILE A 109 2.12 -1.96 -8.27
N ALA A 110 1.33 -1.26 -9.09
CA ALA A 110 1.82 -0.64 -10.32
C ALA A 110 2.92 0.41 -10.06
N HIS A 111 2.74 1.24 -9.02
CA HIS A 111 3.78 2.19 -8.61
C HIS A 111 5.04 1.46 -8.13
N ALA A 112 4.88 0.43 -7.32
CA ALA A 112 6.01 -0.37 -6.83
C ALA A 112 6.78 -1.01 -8.01
N SER A 113 6.06 -1.53 -9.00
CA SER A 113 6.65 -2.07 -10.22
C SER A 113 7.45 -1.02 -10.98
N ALA A 114 6.89 0.18 -11.15
CA ALA A 114 7.50 1.25 -11.93
C ALA A 114 8.79 1.79 -11.30
N ILE A 115 8.90 1.81 -9.98
CA ILE A 115 10.04 2.40 -9.27
C ILE A 115 10.94 1.39 -8.54
N GLY A 116 10.62 0.09 -8.61
CA GLY A 116 11.39 -0.95 -7.92
C GLY A 116 11.21 -0.95 -6.41
N ALA A 117 10.04 -0.55 -5.91
CA ALA A 117 9.72 -0.51 -4.48
C ALA A 117 9.16 -1.85 -3.97
N THR A 118 9.15 -2.01 -2.65
CA THR A 118 8.54 -3.14 -1.95
C THR A 118 7.18 -2.71 -1.40
N VAL A 119 6.15 -3.49 -1.69
CA VAL A 119 4.79 -3.27 -1.15
C VAL A 119 4.73 -3.77 0.30
N VAL A 120 4.14 -2.97 1.16
CA VAL A 120 3.91 -3.31 2.57
C VAL A 120 2.45 -3.61 2.78
N THR A 121 2.15 -4.87 3.11
CA THR A 121 0.79 -5.36 3.32
C THR A 121 0.75 -6.45 4.38
N ARG A 122 -0.37 -6.54 5.10
CA ARG A 122 -0.64 -7.67 6.01
C ARG A 122 -1.37 -8.82 5.32
N GLU A 123 -1.78 -8.61 4.09
CA GLU A 123 -2.45 -9.67 3.33
C GLU A 123 -1.52 -10.87 3.17
N GLN A 124 -2.09 -12.06 3.36
CA GLN A 124 -1.34 -13.30 3.21
C GLN A 124 -1.60 -13.91 1.83
N PRO A 125 -0.64 -14.69 1.30
CA PRO A 125 -0.86 -15.42 0.05
C PRO A 125 -2.14 -16.25 0.10
N GLY A 126 -2.88 -16.24 -1.00
CA GLY A 126 -4.10 -17.01 -1.17
C GLY A 126 -4.22 -17.51 -2.60
N PRO A 127 -3.32 -18.45 -3.05
CA PRO A 127 -3.28 -18.87 -4.45
C PRO A 127 -4.57 -19.59 -4.90
N GLU A 128 -5.33 -20.14 -3.94
CA GLU A 128 -6.61 -20.79 -4.21
C GLU A 128 -7.80 -19.80 -4.22
N SER A 129 -7.57 -18.53 -3.95
CA SER A 129 -8.64 -17.54 -3.89
C SER A 129 -9.27 -17.34 -5.27
N LYS A 130 -10.60 -17.40 -5.31
CA LYS A 130 -11.42 -17.13 -6.50
C LYS A 130 -12.22 -15.85 -6.36
N LYS A 131 -12.49 -15.43 -5.11
CA LYS A 131 -13.35 -14.29 -4.77
C LYS A 131 -12.62 -12.98 -4.65
N SER A 132 -11.28 -13.02 -4.55
CA SER A 132 -10.46 -11.81 -4.49
C SER A 132 -9.08 -12.07 -5.06
N VAL A 133 -8.54 -11.05 -5.75
CA VAL A 133 -7.14 -11.01 -6.15
C VAL A 133 -6.33 -10.55 -4.95
N LYS A 134 -5.47 -11.41 -4.44
CA LYS A 134 -4.63 -11.10 -3.28
C LYS A 134 -3.42 -10.26 -3.68
N VAL A 135 -3.04 -9.34 -2.82
CA VAL A 135 -1.86 -8.48 -3.05
C VAL A 135 -0.58 -9.29 -3.28
N PRO A 136 -0.26 -10.33 -2.48
CA PRO A 136 0.94 -11.14 -2.74
C PRO A 136 1.00 -11.75 -4.13
N GLU A 137 -0.09 -12.34 -4.62
CA GLU A 137 -0.12 -12.95 -5.96
C GLU A 137 0.04 -11.90 -7.07
N ALA A 138 -0.59 -10.74 -6.91
CA ALA A 138 -0.45 -9.65 -7.88
C ALA A 138 0.97 -9.06 -7.87
N CYS A 139 1.59 -8.94 -6.71
CA CYS A 139 3.00 -8.53 -6.58
C CYS A 139 3.91 -9.52 -7.30
N ASP A 140 3.74 -10.81 -7.06
CA ASP A 140 4.55 -11.85 -7.70
C ASP A 140 4.41 -11.79 -9.23
N ALA A 141 3.21 -11.58 -9.73
CA ALA A 141 2.95 -11.42 -11.16
C ALA A 141 3.64 -10.19 -11.77
N ALA A 142 3.79 -9.13 -10.99
CA ALA A 142 4.44 -7.89 -11.42
C ALA A 142 5.96 -7.87 -11.14
N GLY A 143 6.51 -8.93 -10.53
CA GLY A 143 7.92 -8.95 -10.11
C GLY A 143 8.21 -7.98 -8.96
N VAL A 144 7.22 -7.67 -8.13
CA VAL A 144 7.31 -6.75 -7.00
C VAL A 144 7.51 -7.53 -5.71
N LEU A 145 8.48 -7.11 -4.90
CA LEU A 145 8.64 -7.65 -3.55
C LEU A 145 7.55 -7.12 -2.63
N TRP A 146 7.14 -7.94 -1.68
CA TRP A 146 6.19 -7.54 -0.65
C TRP A 146 6.62 -8.04 0.73
N THR A 147 6.19 -7.35 1.77
CA THR A 147 6.52 -7.67 3.16
C THR A 147 5.40 -7.19 4.08
N ASP A 148 5.38 -7.69 5.32
CA ASP A 148 4.47 -7.21 6.34
C ASP A 148 4.94 -5.88 6.96
N PRO A 149 4.01 -5.09 7.56
CA PRO A 149 4.36 -3.78 8.11
C PRO A 149 5.43 -3.85 9.20
N PHE A 150 5.38 -4.84 10.08
CA PHE A 150 6.31 -4.91 11.21
C PHE A 150 7.73 -5.20 10.74
N SER A 151 7.90 -6.05 9.73
CA SER A 151 9.19 -6.31 9.09
C SER A 151 9.73 -5.06 8.41
N ALA A 152 8.90 -4.32 7.70
CA ALA A 152 9.27 -3.06 7.08
C ALA A 152 9.71 -2.02 8.12
N TYR A 153 8.93 -1.85 9.19
CA TYR A 153 9.23 -0.88 10.25
C TYR A 153 10.55 -1.22 10.97
N ARG A 154 10.82 -2.50 11.22
CA ARG A 154 12.10 -2.95 11.78
C ARG A 154 13.26 -2.62 10.85
N SER A 155 13.11 -2.88 9.55
CA SER A 155 14.13 -2.55 8.55
C SER A 155 14.43 -1.04 8.50
N LEU A 156 13.41 -0.22 8.72
CA LEU A 156 13.51 1.24 8.77
C LEU A 156 13.99 1.77 10.12
N GLY A 157 14.19 0.89 11.10
CA GLY A 157 14.73 1.26 12.41
C GLY A 157 13.72 1.85 13.38
N LEU A 158 12.41 1.60 13.19
CA LEU A 158 11.40 2.07 14.15
C LEU A 158 11.70 1.56 15.56
N ARG A 159 11.77 2.49 16.50
CA ARG A 159 11.87 2.22 17.95
C ARG A 159 10.99 3.21 18.70
N LEU A 160 9.95 2.69 19.32
CA LEU A 160 9.06 3.48 20.19
C LEU A 160 9.60 3.37 21.62
N ILE A 161 10.48 4.27 21.97
CA ILE A 161 11.10 4.37 23.29
C ILE A 161 10.75 5.70 23.94
N THR A 162 10.64 5.71 25.26
CA THR A 162 10.41 6.92 26.08
C THR A 162 11.74 7.52 26.54
#